data_229c8cf5983a11a1fed2b28bc7b33d7c
#
_entry.id   229c8cf5983a11a1fed2b28bc7b33d7c
#
_cell.length_a   1.000
_cell.length_b   1.000
_cell.length_c   1.000
_cell.angle_alpha   90.00
_cell.angle_beta   90.00
_cell.angle_gamma   90.00
#
_symmetry.space_group_name_H-M   'P 1'
#
loop_
_entity.id
_entity.type
_entity.pdbx_description
1 polymer ?
#
loop_
_entity_poly.entity_id
_entity_poly.type
_entity_poly.pdbx_seq_one_letter_code
_entity_poly.pdbx_strand_id
1 'polypeptide(L)'
;MEDLADAVDLTRTSSNEEHKMLSGIVNLVNTEVEEIMRPRIDIMALDMSVDYDEVKREIIESGYSRIPVYDEDLDDIKGALYVKDLLPYINRGKDFEWQKLLRKIYFVPKHKKIDDLLRDFQENKIHIAIVVDEYGATQGLVSLEDILEEVVGEITDESDIEQQFYTK
;
A
#
# COMPACT_ATOMS: atom_id res chain seq x y z
N MET A 1 -26.74 -13.94 1.28
CA MET A 1 -26.29 -14.23 -0.08
C MET A 1 -27.40 -14.17 -1.10
N GLU A 2 -28.54 -14.76 -0.81
CA GLU A 2 -29.70 -14.65 -1.72
C GLU A 2 -30.15 -13.21 -1.89
N ASP A 3 -30.14 -12.45 -0.81
CA ASP A 3 -30.56 -11.05 -0.88
C ASP A 3 -29.65 -10.23 -1.80
N LEU A 4 -28.36 -10.53 -1.78
CA LEU A 4 -27.42 -9.84 -2.65
C LEU A 4 -27.63 -10.23 -4.11
N ALA A 5 -27.84 -11.51 -4.39
CA ALA A 5 -28.09 -11.98 -5.73
C ALA A 5 -29.39 -11.40 -6.29
N ASP A 6 -30.44 -11.34 -5.47
CA ASP A 6 -31.70 -10.75 -5.88
C ASP A 6 -31.56 -9.25 -6.14
N ALA A 7 -30.80 -8.55 -5.33
CA ALA A 7 -30.55 -7.13 -5.53
C ALA A 7 -29.82 -6.88 -6.85
N VAL A 8 -28.84 -7.72 -7.17
CA VAL A 8 -28.09 -7.60 -8.43
C VAL A 8 -29.03 -7.84 -9.61
N ASP A 9 -29.88 -8.86 -9.54
CA ASP A 9 -30.80 -9.15 -10.61
C ASP A 9 -31.84 -8.01 -10.84
N LEU A 10 -32.30 -7.44 -9.74
CA LEU A 10 -33.28 -6.36 -9.84
C LEU A 10 -32.68 -5.09 -10.41
N THR A 11 -31.40 -4.87 -10.18
CA THR A 11 -30.72 -3.65 -10.59
C THR A 11 -29.87 -3.80 -11.85
N ARG A 12 -29.87 -5.00 -12.47
CA ARG A 12 -29.03 -5.25 -13.63
C ARG A 12 -29.28 -4.33 -14.79
N THR A 13 -30.52 -3.86 -14.95
CA THR A 13 -30.88 -2.96 -16.03
C THR A 13 -30.40 -1.54 -15.78
N SER A 14 -30.16 -1.22 -14.52
CA SER A 14 -29.68 0.12 -14.16
C SER A 14 -28.17 0.18 -14.12
N SER A 15 -27.47 -0.99 -14.08
CA SER A 15 -26.05 -0.87 -13.84
C SER A 15 -25.26 -2.15 -14.03
N ASN A 16 -24.60 -2.25 -15.18
CA ASN A 16 -23.50 -3.17 -15.35
C ASN A 16 -22.35 -2.79 -14.42
N GLU A 17 -22.24 -1.51 -14.08
CA GLU A 17 -21.17 -1.00 -13.23
C GLU A 17 -21.28 -1.55 -11.82
N GLU A 18 -22.48 -1.61 -11.26
CA GLU A 18 -22.67 -2.18 -9.93
C GLU A 18 -22.32 -3.66 -9.91
N HIS A 19 -22.71 -4.38 -10.96
CA HIS A 19 -22.36 -5.80 -11.07
C HIS A 19 -20.84 -6.00 -11.11
N LYS A 20 -20.16 -5.19 -11.89
CA LYS A 20 -18.71 -5.27 -12.01
C LYS A 20 -18.01 -4.89 -10.71
N MET A 21 -18.53 -3.90 -9.99
CA MET A 21 -18.02 -3.53 -8.70
C MET A 21 -18.16 -4.70 -7.71
N LEU A 22 -19.29 -5.38 -7.71
CA LEU A 22 -19.49 -6.53 -6.84
C LEU A 22 -18.53 -7.67 -7.20
N SER A 23 -18.32 -7.92 -8.49
CA SER A 23 -17.35 -8.93 -8.95
C SER A 23 -15.94 -8.57 -8.51
N GLY A 24 -15.55 -7.30 -8.60
CA GLY A 24 -14.26 -6.83 -8.16
C GLY A 24 -14.06 -7.04 -6.66
N ILE A 25 -15.10 -6.77 -5.86
CA ILE A 25 -15.05 -6.97 -4.42
C ILE A 25 -14.89 -8.45 -4.08
N VAL A 26 -15.61 -9.33 -4.79
CA VAL A 26 -15.50 -10.77 -4.57
C VAL A 26 -14.08 -11.25 -4.88
N ASN A 27 -13.50 -10.77 -5.97
CA ASN A 27 -12.12 -11.12 -6.33
C ASN A 27 -11.14 -10.61 -5.29
N LEU A 28 -11.37 -9.41 -4.76
CA LEU A 28 -10.53 -8.82 -3.74
C LEU A 28 -10.49 -9.69 -2.47
N VAL A 29 -11.65 -10.22 -2.07
CA VAL A 29 -11.75 -11.08 -0.88
C VAL A 29 -10.88 -12.33 -1.01
N ASN A 30 -10.69 -12.83 -2.23
CA ASN A 30 -9.92 -14.03 -2.46
C ASN A 30 -8.44 -13.78 -2.74
N THR A 31 -8.03 -12.53 -2.85
CA THR A 31 -6.66 -12.18 -3.17
C THR A 31 -5.82 -12.06 -1.89
N GLU A 32 -4.63 -12.65 -1.92
CA GLU A 32 -3.67 -12.54 -0.81
C GLU A 32 -2.68 -11.42 -1.09
N VAL A 33 -2.14 -10.85 -0.02
CA VAL A 33 -1.26 -9.69 -0.13
C VAL A 33 -0.02 -9.97 -0.99
N GLU A 34 0.49 -11.20 -0.97
CA GLU A 34 1.67 -11.52 -1.77
C GLU A 34 1.43 -11.41 -3.28
N GLU A 35 0.17 -11.45 -3.70
CA GLU A 35 -0.19 -11.32 -5.13
C GLU A 35 -0.12 -9.88 -5.62
N ILE A 36 -0.23 -8.90 -4.73
CA ILE A 36 -0.26 -7.49 -5.11
C ILE A 36 0.88 -6.68 -4.52
N MET A 37 1.66 -7.24 -3.61
CA MET A 37 2.75 -6.51 -2.97
C MET A 37 3.83 -6.14 -3.97
N ARG A 38 4.56 -5.08 -3.66
CA ARG A 38 5.82 -4.78 -4.34
C ARG A 38 6.84 -5.76 -3.80
N PRO A 39 7.48 -6.58 -4.65
CA PRO A 39 8.42 -7.59 -4.16
C PRO A 39 9.67 -6.96 -3.55
N ARG A 40 10.35 -7.71 -2.71
CA ARG A 40 11.53 -7.25 -1.97
C ARG A 40 12.55 -6.54 -2.85
N ILE A 41 12.82 -7.08 -4.02
CA ILE A 41 13.82 -6.53 -4.92
C ILE A 41 13.48 -5.12 -5.41
N ASP A 42 12.19 -4.77 -5.39
CA ASP A 42 11.72 -3.48 -5.87
C ASP A 42 11.41 -2.48 -4.74
N ILE A 43 11.69 -2.84 -3.51
CA ILE A 43 11.43 -1.93 -2.39
C ILE A 43 12.47 -0.82 -2.37
N MET A 44 11.98 0.43 -2.38
CA MET A 44 12.83 1.58 -2.09
C MET A 44 12.82 1.79 -0.59
N ALA A 45 13.97 1.69 0.04
CA ALA A 45 14.12 1.80 1.49
C ALA A 45 15.35 2.62 1.83
N LEU A 46 15.34 3.20 3.04
CA LEU A 46 16.47 3.99 3.53
C LEU A 46 17.23 3.22 4.58
N ASP A 47 18.54 3.31 4.52
CA ASP A 47 19.41 2.80 5.57
C ASP A 47 19.38 3.79 6.74
N MET A 48 19.16 3.27 7.94
CA MET A 48 19.08 4.08 9.15
C MET A 48 20.36 4.86 9.45
N SER A 49 21.47 4.44 8.89
CA SER A 49 22.78 5.07 9.17
C SER A 49 23.12 6.25 8.27
N VAL A 50 22.32 6.52 7.22
CA VAL A 50 22.62 7.64 6.33
C VAL A 50 22.29 8.97 6.99
N ASP A 51 22.98 10.02 6.56
CA ASP A 51 22.74 11.35 7.13
C ASP A 51 21.50 11.99 6.50
N TYR A 52 21.08 13.10 7.10
CA TYR A 52 19.83 13.74 6.67
C TYR A 52 19.92 14.33 5.25
N ASP A 53 21.08 14.77 4.81
CA ASP A 53 21.26 15.27 3.45
C ASP A 53 20.99 14.16 2.44
N GLU A 54 21.47 12.94 2.72
CA GLU A 54 21.22 11.79 1.88
C GLU A 54 19.75 11.41 1.87
N VAL A 55 19.10 11.46 3.04
CA VAL A 55 17.64 11.20 3.13
C VAL A 55 16.89 12.16 2.22
N LYS A 56 17.19 13.45 2.27
CA LYS A 56 16.49 14.43 1.45
C LYS A 56 16.69 14.16 -0.03
N ARG A 57 17.89 13.77 -0.43
CA ARG A 57 18.19 13.44 -1.82
C ARG A 57 17.38 12.23 -2.29
N GLU A 58 17.38 11.18 -1.50
CA GLU A 58 16.66 9.94 -1.83
C GLU A 58 15.16 10.18 -1.94
N ILE A 59 14.60 11.01 -1.07
CA ILE A 59 13.18 11.34 -1.10
C ILE A 59 12.83 12.07 -2.39
N ILE A 60 13.63 13.05 -2.77
CA ILE A 60 13.40 13.83 -3.99
C ILE A 60 13.48 12.94 -5.22
N GLU A 61 14.48 12.08 -5.29
CA GLU A 61 14.67 11.19 -6.42
C GLU A 61 13.59 10.12 -6.53
N SER A 62 13.16 9.57 -5.40
CA SER A 62 12.19 8.48 -5.42
C SER A 62 10.75 8.94 -5.64
N GLY A 63 10.40 10.10 -5.14
CA GLY A 63 9.04 10.61 -5.22
C GLY A 63 8.03 9.93 -4.31
N TYR A 64 8.47 9.00 -3.46
CA TYR A 64 7.55 8.32 -2.54
C TYR A 64 7.21 9.18 -1.34
N SER A 65 5.98 9.02 -0.84
CA SER A 65 5.52 9.78 0.33
C SER A 65 5.85 9.08 1.64
N ARG A 66 6.08 7.77 1.61
CA ARG A 66 6.35 6.94 2.78
C ARG A 66 7.40 5.93 2.40
N ILE A 67 8.44 5.83 3.22
CA ILE A 67 9.61 5.01 2.88
C ILE A 67 9.97 4.18 4.10
N PRO A 68 10.09 2.84 3.96
CA PRO A 68 10.58 2.02 5.06
C PRO A 68 12.06 2.30 5.33
N VAL A 69 12.42 2.15 6.59
CA VAL A 69 13.81 2.39 7.06
C VAL A 69 14.30 1.14 7.74
N TYR A 70 15.46 0.67 7.33
CA TYR A 70 16.06 -0.55 7.86
C TYR A 70 17.40 -0.27 8.56
N ASP A 71 17.79 -1.22 9.41
CA ASP A 71 19.10 -1.24 10.05
C ASP A 71 19.86 -2.46 9.51
N GLU A 72 20.96 -2.22 8.80
CA GLU A 72 21.83 -3.21 8.17
C GLU A 72 21.22 -3.86 6.92
N ASP A 73 20.03 -4.44 6.98
CA ASP A 73 19.39 -5.05 5.81
C ASP A 73 17.87 -4.99 5.92
N LEU A 74 17.20 -5.39 4.84
CA LEU A 74 15.73 -5.31 4.74
C LEU A 74 15.01 -6.27 5.67
N ASP A 75 15.69 -7.20 6.31
CA ASP A 75 15.04 -8.07 7.29
C ASP A 75 14.95 -7.41 8.66
N ASP A 76 15.56 -6.24 8.82
CA ASP A 76 15.49 -5.49 10.07
C ASP A 76 14.90 -4.11 9.81
N ILE A 77 13.61 -4.06 9.53
CA ILE A 77 12.89 -2.81 9.30
C ILE A 77 12.58 -2.15 10.63
N LYS A 78 13.05 -0.94 10.82
CA LYS A 78 12.87 -0.20 12.08
C LYS A 78 11.62 0.66 12.12
N GLY A 79 11.13 1.07 10.97
CA GLY A 79 9.96 1.92 10.91
C GLY A 79 9.75 2.48 9.53
N ALA A 80 8.88 3.47 9.43
CA ALA A 80 8.60 4.16 8.18
C ALA A 80 8.80 5.65 8.35
N LEU A 81 9.42 6.27 7.35
CA LEU A 81 9.60 7.70 7.30
C LEU A 81 8.50 8.28 6.42
N TYR A 82 7.71 9.17 6.98
CA TYR A 82 6.67 9.89 6.24
C TYR A 82 7.23 11.23 5.82
N VAL A 83 7.23 11.49 4.53
CA VAL A 83 7.82 12.74 4.00
C VAL A 83 7.18 13.97 4.62
N LYS A 84 5.88 13.93 4.86
CA LYS A 84 5.18 15.07 5.49
C LYS A 84 5.73 15.44 6.87
N ASP A 85 6.26 14.46 7.59
CA ASP A 85 6.83 14.71 8.92
C ASP A 85 8.14 15.48 8.85
N LEU A 86 8.77 15.52 7.68
CA LEU A 86 10.03 16.25 7.49
C LEU A 86 9.81 17.72 7.17
N LEU A 87 8.60 18.13 6.81
CA LEU A 87 8.35 19.50 6.38
C LEU A 87 8.82 20.55 7.40
N PRO A 88 8.58 20.39 8.72
CA PRO A 88 9.08 21.35 9.69
C PRO A 88 10.60 21.38 9.80
N TYR A 89 11.28 20.37 9.29
CA TYR A 89 12.73 20.20 9.46
C TYR A 89 13.50 20.27 8.15
N ILE A 90 12.86 20.75 7.09
CA ILE A 90 13.44 20.70 5.75
C ILE A 90 14.74 21.50 5.63
N ASN A 91 14.91 22.51 6.47
CA ASN A 91 16.11 23.35 6.45
C ASN A 91 17.23 22.87 7.36
N ARG A 92 17.04 21.76 8.05
CA ARG A 92 18.08 21.19 8.91
C ARG A 92 19.18 20.55 8.07
N GLY A 93 20.38 20.55 8.63
CA GLY A 93 21.55 20.00 7.97
C GLY A 93 21.75 18.52 8.23
N LYS A 94 22.87 17.99 7.75
CA LYS A 94 23.15 16.56 7.77
C LYS A 94 23.16 15.94 9.17
N ASP A 95 23.41 16.73 10.20
CA ASP A 95 23.49 16.23 11.57
C ASP A 95 22.14 16.11 12.26
N PHE A 96 21.06 16.45 11.57
CA PHE A 96 19.72 16.30 12.11
C PHE A 96 19.40 14.83 12.35
N GLU A 97 18.90 14.52 13.54
CA GLU A 97 18.55 13.14 13.91
C GLU A 97 17.16 12.78 13.35
N TRP A 98 17.13 12.54 12.04
CA TRP A 98 15.87 12.22 11.35
C TRP A 98 15.26 10.90 11.81
N GLN A 99 16.08 10.00 12.37
CA GLN A 99 15.62 8.69 12.83
C GLN A 99 14.57 8.80 13.94
N LYS A 100 14.55 9.90 14.65
CA LYS A 100 13.56 10.14 15.71
C LYS A 100 12.15 10.39 15.17
N LEU A 101 12.02 10.65 13.88
CA LEU A 101 10.74 10.89 13.24
C LEU A 101 10.08 9.62 12.72
N LEU A 102 10.75 8.48 12.81
CA LEU A 102 10.21 7.23 12.27
C LEU A 102 8.91 6.85 12.97
N ARG A 103 7.93 6.45 12.16
CA ARG A 103 6.68 5.92 12.67
C ARG A 103 6.76 4.40 12.71
N LYS A 104 5.99 3.80 13.61
CA LYS A 104 5.89 2.36 13.68
C LYS A 104 5.36 1.83 12.35
N ILE A 105 5.98 0.77 11.84
CA ILE A 105 5.52 0.12 10.63
C ILE A 105 4.78 -1.17 10.97
N TYR A 106 3.81 -1.53 10.16
CA TYR A 106 2.98 -2.70 10.36
C TYR A 106 3.57 -3.87 9.58
N PHE A 107 3.59 -5.07 10.18
CA PHE A 107 4.06 -6.29 9.53
C PHE A 107 2.90 -7.23 9.31
N VAL A 108 2.80 -7.82 8.12
CA VAL A 108 1.72 -8.74 7.79
C VAL A 108 2.27 -10.00 7.17
N PRO A 109 1.63 -11.16 7.40
CA PRO A 109 2.04 -12.39 6.74
C PRO A 109 1.65 -12.35 5.26
N LYS A 110 2.41 -13.08 4.43
CA LYS A 110 2.23 -13.06 2.98
C LYS A 110 0.86 -13.59 2.52
N HIS A 111 0.22 -14.40 3.34
CA HIS A 111 -1.09 -14.98 3.01
C HIS A 111 -2.27 -14.17 3.54
N LYS A 112 -2.02 -12.99 4.09
CA LYS A 112 -3.08 -12.10 4.56
C LYS A 112 -4.00 -11.73 3.41
N LYS A 113 -5.30 -11.85 3.60
CA LYS A 113 -6.27 -11.44 2.58
C LYS A 113 -6.31 -9.92 2.50
N ILE A 114 -6.40 -9.40 1.28
CA ILE A 114 -6.31 -7.94 1.11
C ILE A 114 -7.53 -7.20 1.64
N ASP A 115 -8.70 -7.83 1.70
CA ASP A 115 -9.87 -7.21 2.33
C ASP A 115 -9.66 -7.03 3.84
N ASP A 116 -9.08 -8.03 4.50
CA ASP A 116 -8.74 -7.95 5.91
C ASP A 116 -7.65 -6.90 6.15
N LEU A 117 -6.67 -6.86 5.26
CA LEU A 117 -5.60 -5.87 5.35
C LEU A 117 -6.12 -4.45 5.15
N LEU A 118 -7.04 -4.26 4.21
CA LEU A 118 -7.67 -2.96 3.99
C LEU A 118 -8.39 -2.49 5.25
N ARG A 119 -9.11 -3.40 5.90
CA ARG A 119 -9.78 -3.09 7.16
C ARG A 119 -8.78 -2.69 8.24
N ASP A 120 -7.68 -3.45 8.36
CA ASP A 120 -6.64 -3.14 9.33
C ASP A 120 -6.03 -1.76 9.06
N PHE A 121 -5.79 -1.42 7.81
CA PHE A 121 -5.26 -0.12 7.43
C PHE A 121 -6.21 0.99 7.83
N GLN A 122 -7.51 0.80 7.59
CA GLN A 122 -8.51 1.81 7.92
C GLN A 122 -8.67 1.97 9.44
N GLU A 123 -8.75 0.87 10.17
CA GLU A 123 -8.94 0.90 11.61
C GLU A 123 -7.75 1.50 12.35
N ASN A 124 -6.55 1.20 11.90
CA ASN A 124 -5.32 1.62 12.56
C ASN A 124 -4.69 2.84 11.91
N LYS A 125 -5.32 3.40 10.87
CA LYS A 125 -4.84 4.56 10.13
C LYS A 125 -3.42 4.34 9.60
N ILE A 126 -3.19 3.17 9.05
CA ILE A 126 -1.92 2.74 8.49
C ILE A 126 -1.96 2.92 6.97
N HIS A 127 -0.82 3.27 6.38
CA HIS A 127 -0.71 3.49 4.95
C HIS A 127 0.23 2.53 4.24
N ILE A 128 1.14 1.90 4.97
CA ILE A 128 2.04 0.91 4.39
C ILE A 128 2.29 -0.22 5.38
N ALA A 129 2.63 -1.39 4.86
CA ALA A 129 2.98 -2.55 5.66
C ALA A 129 4.09 -3.34 4.98
N ILE A 130 4.90 -4.01 5.79
CA ILE A 130 5.92 -4.92 5.31
C ILE A 130 5.35 -6.33 5.33
N VAL A 131 5.48 -7.03 4.21
CA VAL A 131 5.01 -8.41 4.09
C VAL A 131 6.17 -9.34 4.45
N VAL A 132 5.93 -10.25 5.38
CA VAL A 132 6.96 -11.14 5.89
C VAL A 132 6.55 -12.60 5.74
N ASP A 133 7.55 -13.48 5.73
CA ASP A 133 7.33 -14.92 5.73
C ASP A 133 7.28 -15.47 7.17
N GLU A 134 7.25 -16.78 7.29
CA GLU A 134 7.14 -17.47 8.58
C GLU A 134 8.34 -17.19 9.50
N TYR A 135 9.45 -16.80 8.93
CA TYR A 135 10.69 -16.54 9.68
C TYR A 135 10.92 -15.06 9.95
N GLY A 136 9.98 -14.23 9.54
CA GLY A 136 10.10 -12.80 9.71
C GLY A 136 10.94 -12.10 8.64
N ALA A 137 11.32 -12.81 7.59
CA ALA A 137 12.08 -12.22 6.49
C ALA A 137 11.17 -11.38 5.60
N THR A 138 11.64 -10.20 5.22
CA THR A 138 10.88 -9.29 4.36
C THR A 138 10.70 -9.88 2.97
N GLN A 139 9.45 -10.04 2.56
CA GLN A 139 9.09 -10.53 1.24
C GLN A 139 8.71 -9.39 0.29
N GLY A 140 8.11 -8.35 0.82
CA GLY A 140 7.67 -7.24 0.01
C GLY A 140 7.06 -6.13 0.83
N LEU A 141 6.48 -5.16 0.13
CA LEU A 141 5.83 -4.02 0.74
C LEU A 141 4.47 -3.81 0.08
N VAL A 142 3.47 -3.46 0.87
CA VAL A 142 2.14 -3.13 0.34
C VAL A 142 1.70 -1.79 0.91
N SER A 143 1.11 -0.96 0.07
CA SER A 143 0.55 0.32 0.49
C SER A 143 -0.96 0.30 0.38
N LEU A 144 -1.61 1.24 1.05
CA LEU A 144 -3.05 1.42 0.90
C LEU A 144 -3.39 1.72 -0.55
N GLU A 145 -2.56 2.51 -1.22
CA GLU A 145 -2.75 2.84 -2.63
C GLU A 145 -2.69 1.60 -3.51
N ASP A 146 -1.81 0.66 -3.21
CA ASP A 146 -1.71 -0.60 -3.96
C ASP A 146 -3.00 -1.41 -3.86
N ILE A 147 -3.61 -1.45 -2.67
CA ILE A 147 -4.86 -2.17 -2.48
C ILE A 147 -6.00 -1.47 -3.25
N LEU A 148 -6.07 -0.16 -3.14
CA LEU A 148 -7.12 0.61 -3.83
C LEU A 148 -6.98 0.50 -5.34
N GLU A 149 -5.76 0.49 -5.85
CA GLU A 149 -5.50 0.32 -7.28
C GLU A 149 -5.96 -1.06 -7.75
N GLU A 150 -5.78 -2.09 -6.93
CA GLU A 150 -6.25 -3.43 -7.25
C GLU A 150 -7.78 -3.45 -7.40
N VAL A 151 -8.50 -2.79 -6.50
CA VAL A 151 -9.96 -2.69 -6.59
C VAL A 151 -10.38 -1.98 -7.89
N VAL A 152 -9.75 -0.85 -8.18
CA VAL A 152 -10.07 -0.09 -9.39
C VAL A 152 -9.68 -0.90 -10.63
N GLY A 153 -8.55 -1.58 -10.61
CA GLY A 153 -8.10 -2.42 -11.71
C GLY A 153 -9.08 -3.53 -12.05
N GLU A 154 -9.62 -4.20 -11.02
CA GLU A 154 -10.61 -5.24 -11.22
C GLU A 154 -11.88 -4.69 -11.87
N ILE A 155 -12.30 -3.50 -11.44
CA ILE A 155 -13.49 -2.87 -12.00
C ILE A 155 -13.26 -2.51 -13.47
N THR A 156 -12.11 -1.92 -13.79
CA THR A 156 -11.81 -1.47 -15.15
C THR A 156 -11.56 -2.63 -16.11
N ASP A 157 -10.99 -3.73 -15.63
CA ASP A 157 -10.72 -4.90 -16.47
C ASP A 157 -12.00 -5.55 -16.98
N GLU A 158 -13.08 -5.44 -16.24
CA GLU A 158 -14.33 -6.07 -16.59
C GLU A 158 -15.23 -5.20 -17.47
N SER A 159 -14.80 -3.98 -17.79
CA SER A 159 -15.69 -3.05 -18.48
C SER A 159 -14.95 -2.02 -19.31
N ASP A 160 -15.73 -1.34 -20.15
CA ASP A 160 -15.27 -0.19 -20.89
C ASP A 160 -15.35 1.11 -20.10
N ILE A 161 -15.52 1.00 -18.79
CA ILE A 161 -15.54 2.15 -17.89
C ILE A 161 -14.30 3.01 -18.05
N GLU A 162 -13.18 2.36 -18.31
CA GLU A 162 -11.92 3.04 -18.54
C GLU A 162 -12.04 4.11 -19.61
N GLN A 163 -12.73 3.81 -20.71
CA GLN A 163 -12.92 4.79 -21.76
C GLN A 163 -13.72 5.99 -21.27
N GLN A 164 -14.69 5.74 -20.42
CA GLN A 164 -15.50 6.81 -19.87
C GLN A 164 -14.69 7.74 -18.98
N PHE A 165 -13.75 7.20 -18.23
CA PHE A 165 -12.88 8.02 -17.42
C PHE A 165 -11.98 8.92 -18.25
N TYR A 166 -11.49 8.41 -19.36
CA TYR A 166 -10.54 9.15 -20.19
C TYR A 166 -11.17 10.13 -21.15
N THR A 167 -12.46 10.01 -21.39
CA THR A 167 -13.16 10.95 -22.25
C THR A 167 -13.62 12.21 -21.55
N LYS A 168 -13.39 12.27 -20.27
CA LYS A 168 -13.67 13.49 -19.52
C LYS A 168 -12.48 14.46 -19.61
#